data_80125c80bb18d8865c21a95e0ce4691a
#
_entry.id   80125c80bb18d8865c21a95e0ce4691a
#
_cell.length_a   1.000
_cell.length_b   1.000
_cell.length_c   1.000
_cell.angle_alpha   90.00
_cell.angle_beta   90.00
_cell.angle_gamma   90.00
#
_symmetry.space_group_name_H-M   'P 1'
#
loop_
_entity.id
_entity.type
_entity.pdbx_description
1 polymer ?
#
loop_
_entity_poly.entity_id
_entity_poly.type
_entity_poly.pdbx_seq_one_letter_code
_entity_poly.pdbx_strand_id
1 'polypeptide(L)'
;IKPLLVVFDTLNTYIGRADTHKASEATQAMGIFKTIADQFDCSVLLVRHLTKGSGSAMYRGQGSVAFSGSARVTMCVGVDPDDHETRVMAIVKGNLAPDPGGLSFRIEARKKDRSEFLWEGFNKLSAQEVMDASTESRAKGKEGNGIQEAMEFLESNITGVALDADKLYRMAEKRSITRKMLDRAASKMGVKIKTKGKGSSKSQTWKIDEP
;
A
#
# COMPACT_ATOMS: atom_id res chain seq x y z
N ILE A 1 -16.25 30.84 17.76
CA ILE A 1 -16.61 29.40 17.64
C ILE A 1 -15.51 28.61 18.34
N LYS A 2 -15.88 27.76 19.31
CA LYS A 2 -14.95 26.86 20.00
C LYS A 2 -14.97 25.51 19.27
N PRO A 3 -13.87 25.08 18.61
CA PRO A 3 -13.85 23.78 17.93
C PRO A 3 -13.87 22.64 18.96
N LEU A 4 -14.53 21.54 18.67
CA LEU A 4 -14.43 20.29 19.42
C LEU A 4 -13.30 19.40 18.89
N LEU A 5 -12.98 19.51 17.59
CA LEU A 5 -11.96 18.76 16.90
C LEU A 5 -11.24 19.64 15.89
N VAL A 6 -9.91 19.57 15.87
CA VAL A 6 -9.06 20.18 14.85
C VAL A 6 -8.29 19.08 14.14
N VAL A 7 -8.32 19.04 12.82
CA VAL A 7 -7.66 18.02 11.99
C VAL A 7 -6.53 18.65 11.18
N PHE A 8 -5.34 18.09 11.26
CA PHE A 8 -4.18 18.46 10.44
C PHE A 8 -3.87 17.33 9.45
N ASP A 9 -4.22 17.53 8.19
CA ASP A 9 -3.99 16.60 7.09
C ASP A 9 -3.13 17.28 6.01
N THR A 10 -1.89 16.89 5.90
CA THR A 10 -1.08 15.97 6.69
C THR A 10 -0.19 16.70 7.68
N LEU A 11 0.21 16.03 8.76
CA LEU A 11 1.08 16.57 9.78
C LEU A 11 2.31 17.30 9.21
N ASN A 12 2.98 16.68 8.21
CA ASN A 12 4.21 17.21 7.63
C ASN A 12 4.03 18.59 6.99
N THR A 13 2.83 18.97 6.57
CA THR A 13 2.54 20.30 6.00
C THR A 13 2.60 21.41 7.04
N TYR A 14 2.36 21.07 8.31
CA TYR A 14 2.18 22.05 9.39
C TYR A 14 3.35 22.15 10.36
N ILE A 15 4.31 21.22 10.32
CA ILE A 15 5.48 21.25 11.24
C ILE A 15 6.66 22.05 10.71
N GLY A 16 6.50 22.77 9.60
CA GLY A 16 7.47 23.70 9.07
C GLY A 16 8.79 23.03 8.64
N ARG A 17 9.93 23.59 9.07
CA ARG A 17 11.26 23.10 8.71
C ARG A 17 11.84 22.08 9.70
N ALA A 18 11.05 21.59 10.65
CA ALA A 18 11.53 20.59 11.62
C ALA A 18 11.97 19.31 10.91
N ASP A 19 13.13 18.79 11.31
CA ASP A 19 13.58 17.49 10.84
C ASP A 19 12.74 16.39 11.49
N THR A 20 11.77 15.88 10.72
CA THR A 20 10.82 14.87 11.20
C THR A 20 11.46 13.55 11.62
N HIS A 21 12.73 13.31 11.29
CA HIS A 21 13.46 12.09 11.67
C HIS A 21 14.15 12.24 13.03
N LYS A 22 14.37 13.46 13.51
CA LYS A 22 14.93 13.70 14.84
C LYS A 22 13.86 13.68 15.92
N ALA A 23 14.07 12.83 16.93
CA ALA A 23 13.10 12.67 18.03
C ALA A 23 12.86 13.97 18.81
N SER A 24 13.90 14.78 19.03
CA SER A 24 13.79 16.06 19.74
C SER A 24 12.92 17.07 19.00
N GLU A 25 13.12 17.22 17.69
CA GLU A 25 12.35 18.13 16.85
C GLU A 25 10.90 17.67 16.68
N ALA A 26 10.69 16.35 16.54
CA ALA A 26 9.35 15.76 16.52
C ALA A 26 8.60 16.00 17.85
N THR A 27 9.28 15.84 19.00
CA THR A 27 8.67 16.09 20.30
C THR A 27 8.32 17.58 20.48
N GLN A 28 9.19 18.49 20.03
CA GLN A 28 8.94 19.92 20.08
C GLN A 28 7.73 20.31 19.21
N ALA A 29 7.63 19.76 18.00
CA ALA A 29 6.48 19.96 17.13
C ALA A 29 5.17 19.47 17.78
N MET A 30 5.19 18.30 18.44
CA MET A 30 4.04 17.79 19.18
C MET A 30 3.61 18.70 20.33
N GLY A 31 4.54 19.42 20.94
CA GLY A 31 4.24 20.43 21.96
C GLY A 31 3.32 21.53 21.45
N ILE A 32 3.47 21.96 20.21
CA ILE A 32 2.60 22.97 19.58
C ILE A 32 1.16 22.48 19.51
N PHE A 33 0.96 21.26 19.03
CA PHE A 33 -0.38 20.66 18.90
C PHE A 33 -1.03 20.41 20.27
N LYS A 34 -0.22 20.04 21.26
CA LYS A 34 -0.68 19.94 22.65
C LYS A 34 -1.17 21.30 23.17
N THR A 35 -0.42 22.38 22.92
CA THR A 35 -0.80 23.74 23.32
C THR A 35 -2.14 24.14 22.69
N ILE A 36 -2.37 23.81 21.40
CA ILE A 36 -3.66 24.06 20.72
C ILE A 36 -4.78 23.30 21.43
N ALA A 37 -4.58 22.01 21.70
CA ALA A 37 -5.58 21.19 22.38
C ALA A 37 -5.93 21.75 23.76
N ASP A 38 -4.95 22.11 24.54
CA ASP A 38 -5.13 22.66 25.91
C ASP A 38 -5.78 24.06 25.89
N GLN A 39 -5.33 24.94 24.98
CA GLN A 39 -5.82 26.33 24.89
C GLN A 39 -7.29 26.39 24.44
N PHE A 40 -7.66 25.55 23.50
CA PHE A 40 -9.04 25.56 22.93
C PHE A 40 -9.93 24.48 23.54
N ASP A 41 -9.39 23.68 24.46
CA ASP A 41 -10.09 22.53 25.08
C ASP A 41 -10.79 21.66 23.99
N CYS A 42 -9.97 21.20 23.04
CA CYS A 42 -10.42 20.46 21.87
C CYS A 42 -9.54 19.22 21.61
N SER A 43 -10.06 18.28 20.87
CA SER A 43 -9.27 17.17 20.34
C SER A 43 -8.46 17.62 19.11
N VAL A 44 -7.20 17.15 19.01
CA VAL A 44 -6.38 17.39 17.83
C VAL A 44 -6.07 16.05 17.16
N LEU A 45 -6.46 15.91 15.89
CA LEU A 45 -6.19 14.75 15.05
C LEU A 45 -5.07 15.09 14.04
N LEU A 46 -4.01 14.31 14.07
CA LEU A 46 -2.85 14.47 13.18
C LEU A 46 -2.81 13.30 12.20
N VAL A 47 -2.97 13.58 10.92
CA VAL A 47 -2.91 12.57 9.85
C VAL A 47 -1.47 12.44 9.34
N ARG A 48 -0.96 11.21 9.26
CA ARG A 48 0.38 10.89 8.76
C ARG A 48 0.31 9.79 7.70
N HIS A 49 1.22 9.87 6.72
CA HIS A 49 1.42 8.75 5.80
C HIS A 49 2.25 7.64 6.43
N LEU A 50 2.06 6.42 5.94
CA LEU A 50 2.89 5.28 6.29
C LEU A 50 4.13 5.22 5.40
N THR A 51 5.25 4.78 5.97
CA THR A 51 6.45 4.43 5.19
C THR A 51 6.20 3.19 4.33
N LYS A 52 6.97 3.07 3.24
CA LYS A 52 6.89 1.92 2.31
C LYS A 52 7.61 0.66 2.82
N GLY A 53 7.98 0.58 4.08
CA GLY A 53 8.71 -0.55 4.66
C GLY A 53 7.81 -1.62 5.26
N SER A 54 8.40 -2.73 5.71
CA SER A 54 7.86 -3.71 6.65
C SER A 54 8.36 -3.38 8.06
N GLY A 55 7.74 -3.93 9.10
CA GLY A 55 8.15 -3.77 10.48
C GLY A 55 6.98 -3.50 11.43
N SER A 56 7.28 -3.31 12.72
CA SER A 56 6.25 -3.08 13.72
C SER A 56 5.39 -1.86 13.42
N ALA A 57 4.08 -1.98 13.64
CA ALA A 57 3.08 -0.95 13.41
C ALA A 57 3.45 0.40 14.02
N MET A 58 4.06 0.40 15.20
CA MET A 58 4.53 1.60 15.91
C MET A 58 5.51 2.44 15.09
N TYR A 59 6.36 1.80 14.27
CA TYR A 59 7.43 2.45 13.49
C TYR A 59 7.06 2.72 12.04
N ARG A 60 5.85 2.36 11.61
CA ARG A 60 5.40 2.49 10.21
C ARG A 60 4.98 3.90 9.82
N GLY A 61 4.75 4.80 10.78
CA GLY A 61 4.44 6.20 10.48
C GLY A 61 5.66 6.94 9.92
N GLN A 62 5.48 7.76 8.88
CA GLN A 62 6.55 8.59 8.31
C GLN A 62 7.12 9.54 9.37
N GLY A 63 8.46 9.62 9.47
CA GLY A 63 9.19 10.40 10.46
C GLY A 63 9.44 9.64 11.77
N SER A 64 9.81 10.38 12.80
CA SER A 64 10.19 9.82 14.10
C SER A 64 9.06 9.08 14.81
N VAL A 65 9.40 8.00 15.52
CA VAL A 65 8.51 7.31 16.45
C VAL A 65 8.03 8.22 17.59
N ALA A 66 8.74 9.32 17.87
CA ALA A 66 8.37 10.30 18.87
C ALA A 66 6.99 10.91 18.63
N PHE A 67 6.53 10.99 17.39
CA PHE A 67 5.15 11.40 17.08
C PHE A 67 4.12 10.46 17.69
N SER A 68 4.26 9.15 17.45
CA SER A 68 3.39 8.14 18.06
C SER A 68 3.59 8.06 19.58
N GLY A 69 4.82 8.22 20.05
CA GLY A 69 5.15 8.24 21.47
C GLY A 69 4.45 9.37 22.25
N SER A 70 4.37 10.56 21.67
CA SER A 70 3.78 11.76 22.29
C SER A 70 2.25 11.79 22.22
N ALA A 71 1.63 11.08 21.27
CA ALA A 71 0.18 11.02 21.14
C ALA A 71 -0.46 10.20 22.26
N ARG A 72 -1.68 10.55 22.68
CA ARG A 72 -2.49 9.77 23.62
C ARG A 72 -2.99 8.48 22.99
N VAL A 73 -3.43 8.58 21.73
CA VAL A 73 -3.89 7.46 20.91
C VAL A 73 -3.21 7.55 19.55
N THR A 74 -2.72 6.44 19.05
CA THR A 74 -2.23 6.29 17.68
C THR A 74 -3.02 5.18 17.01
N MET A 75 -3.56 5.45 15.85
CA MET A 75 -4.32 4.50 15.04
C MET A 75 -3.66 4.32 13.68
N CYS A 76 -3.86 3.17 13.07
CA CYS A 76 -3.57 2.95 11.67
C CYS A 76 -4.84 2.60 10.90
N VAL A 77 -4.84 2.91 9.62
CA VAL A 77 -5.87 2.46 8.68
C VAL A 77 -5.19 1.63 7.60
N GLY A 78 -5.73 0.45 7.35
CA GLY A 78 -5.21 -0.45 6.34
C GLY A 78 -6.30 -1.34 5.75
N VAL A 79 -5.88 -2.35 5.00
CA VAL A 79 -6.76 -3.31 4.33
C VAL A 79 -7.01 -4.48 5.26
N ASP A 80 -8.23 -5.00 5.26
CA ASP A 80 -8.54 -6.28 5.89
C ASP A 80 -7.84 -7.42 5.11
N PRO A 81 -7.11 -8.35 5.76
CA PRO A 81 -6.44 -9.44 5.08
C PRO A 81 -7.39 -10.39 4.35
N ASP A 82 -8.61 -10.56 4.85
CA ASP A 82 -9.59 -11.50 4.32
C ASP A 82 -10.53 -10.84 3.30
N ASP A 83 -10.71 -9.50 3.38
CA ASP A 83 -11.54 -8.73 2.47
C ASP A 83 -10.89 -7.41 2.03
N HIS A 84 -10.30 -7.42 0.84
CA HIS A 84 -9.57 -6.27 0.32
C HIS A 84 -10.42 -5.02 0.01
N GLU A 85 -11.73 -5.10 0.02
CA GLU A 85 -12.62 -3.95 -0.13
C GLU A 85 -12.88 -3.28 1.23
N THR A 86 -12.80 -4.04 2.30
CA THR A 86 -12.91 -3.55 3.67
C THR A 86 -11.62 -2.89 4.15
N ARG A 87 -11.76 -1.81 4.88
CA ARG A 87 -10.69 -1.10 5.59
C ARG A 87 -10.89 -1.27 7.08
N VAL A 88 -9.79 -1.37 7.80
CA VAL A 88 -9.81 -1.47 9.26
C VAL A 88 -8.99 -0.33 9.85
N MET A 89 -9.61 0.38 10.78
CA MET A 89 -8.94 1.36 11.63
C MET A 89 -8.63 0.70 12.96
N ALA A 90 -7.35 0.38 13.24
CA ALA A 90 -6.90 -0.34 14.42
C ALA A 90 -6.03 0.53 15.32
N ILE A 91 -6.03 0.26 16.62
CA ILE A 91 -5.22 1.00 17.61
C ILE A 91 -3.79 0.45 17.60
N VAL A 92 -2.83 1.33 17.31
CA VAL A 92 -1.39 1.04 17.42
C VAL A 92 -0.90 1.26 18.85
N LYS A 93 -1.42 2.30 19.51
CA LYS A 93 -1.13 2.68 20.89
C LYS A 93 -2.34 3.37 21.49
N GLY A 94 -2.74 2.97 22.67
CA GLY A 94 -3.78 3.61 23.47
C GLY A 94 -3.36 3.68 24.92
N ASN A 95 -3.48 4.88 25.53
CA ASN A 95 -3.18 5.08 26.96
C ASN A 95 -4.45 5.22 27.81
N LEU A 96 -5.63 5.17 27.18
CA LEU A 96 -6.91 5.54 27.82
C LEU A 96 -7.79 4.34 28.15
N ALA A 97 -7.60 3.22 27.44
CA ALA A 97 -8.39 2.00 27.60
C ALA A 97 -7.58 0.78 27.13
N PRO A 98 -7.99 -0.45 27.53
CA PRO A 98 -7.52 -1.67 26.90
C PRO A 98 -7.76 -1.64 25.40
N ASP A 99 -6.94 -2.37 24.63
CA ASP A 99 -7.08 -2.45 23.19
C ASP A 99 -8.44 -3.08 22.81
N PRO A 100 -9.37 -2.34 22.21
CA PRO A 100 -10.66 -2.85 21.80
C PRO A 100 -10.63 -3.55 20.43
N GLY A 101 -9.43 -3.68 19.79
CA GLY A 101 -9.29 -4.07 18.38
C GLY A 101 -9.44 -2.88 17.43
N GLY A 102 -10.14 -3.09 16.32
CA GLY A 102 -10.36 -2.09 15.29
C GLY A 102 -11.83 -1.84 14.98
N LEU A 103 -12.05 -0.91 14.04
CA LEU A 103 -13.34 -0.64 13.42
C LEU A 103 -13.21 -0.88 11.91
N SER A 104 -14.11 -1.70 11.36
CA SER A 104 -14.21 -1.94 9.92
C SER A 104 -15.10 -0.92 9.25
N PHE A 105 -14.73 -0.54 8.02
CA PHE A 105 -15.51 0.34 7.17
C PHE A 105 -15.25 0.08 5.69
N ARG A 106 -16.21 0.45 4.85
CA ARG A 106 -16.09 0.47 3.38
C ARG A 106 -16.31 1.86 2.83
N ILE A 107 -15.74 2.08 1.64
CA ILE A 107 -16.01 3.25 0.81
C ILE A 107 -16.60 2.73 -0.49
N GLU A 108 -17.90 2.87 -0.65
CA GLU A 108 -18.62 2.42 -1.83
C GLU A 108 -18.80 3.56 -2.83
N ALA A 109 -18.53 3.29 -4.10
CA ALA A 109 -18.84 4.22 -5.16
C ALA A 109 -20.37 4.24 -5.41
N ARG A 110 -21.00 5.40 -5.26
CA ARG A 110 -22.38 5.63 -5.65
C ARG A 110 -22.45 6.27 -7.03
N LYS A 111 -23.64 6.25 -7.65
CA LYS A 111 -23.83 6.83 -9.00
C LYS A 111 -23.33 8.28 -9.07
N LYS A 112 -22.57 8.62 -10.16
CA LYS A 112 -22.03 9.95 -10.50
C LYS A 112 -21.13 10.55 -9.40
N ASP A 113 -19.88 10.12 -9.33
CA ASP A 113 -18.79 10.77 -8.60
C ASP A 113 -19.01 10.98 -7.09
N ARG A 114 -19.88 10.20 -6.48
CA ARG A 114 -20.10 10.20 -5.04
C ARG A 114 -19.64 8.90 -4.44
N SER A 115 -18.90 9.01 -3.32
CA SER A 115 -18.57 7.87 -2.48
C SER A 115 -19.35 7.93 -1.19
N GLU A 116 -19.77 6.78 -0.70
CA GLU A 116 -20.43 6.63 0.60
C GLU A 116 -19.50 5.89 1.55
N PHE A 117 -19.39 6.41 2.77
CA PHE A 117 -18.61 5.80 3.84
C PHE A 117 -19.57 4.99 4.74
N LEU A 118 -19.27 3.69 4.88
CA LEU A 118 -20.11 2.76 5.62
C LEU A 118 -19.31 2.11 6.75
N TRP A 119 -19.74 2.31 7.99
CA TRP A 119 -19.21 1.56 9.12
C TRP A 119 -19.78 0.14 9.13
N GLU A 120 -18.90 -0.88 9.30
CA GLU A 120 -19.30 -2.29 9.39
C GLU A 120 -19.22 -2.84 10.82
N GLY A 121 -18.66 -2.09 11.75
CA GLY A 121 -18.60 -2.43 13.15
C GLY A 121 -17.22 -2.81 13.68
N PHE A 122 -17.20 -3.49 14.83
CA PHE A 122 -15.96 -3.89 15.49
C PHE A 122 -15.23 -5.01 14.74
N ASN A 123 -13.90 -4.92 14.72
CA ASN A 123 -13.00 -5.89 14.14
C ASN A 123 -11.93 -6.29 15.18
N LYS A 124 -11.57 -7.56 15.24
CA LYS A 124 -10.58 -8.08 16.19
C LYS A 124 -9.13 -7.97 15.68
N LEU A 125 -8.93 -7.52 14.45
CA LEU A 125 -7.58 -7.40 13.87
C LEU A 125 -6.75 -6.40 14.65
N SER A 126 -5.54 -6.79 14.98
CA SER A 126 -4.53 -5.92 15.55
C SER A 126 -3.98 -4.94 14.49
N ALA A 127 -3.40 -3.84 14.94
CA ALA A 127 -2.73 -2.90 14.05
C ALA A 127 -1.60 -3.54 13.23
N GLN A 128 -0.92 -4.56 13.77
CA GLN A 128 0.14 -5.27 13.06
C GLN A 128 -0.43 -6.07 11.87
N GLU A 129 -1.48 -6.86 12.08
CA GLU A 129 -2.15 -7.65 11.03
C GLU A 129 -2.68 -6.75 9.92
N VAL A 130 -3.32 -5.63 10.27
CA VAL A 130 -3.82 -4.63 9.30
C VAL A 130 -2.69 -4.04 8.46
N MET A 131 -1.55 -3.73 9.07
CA MET A 131 -0.40 -3.17 8.36
C MET A 131 0.33 -4.18 7.48
N ASP A 132 0.42 -5.43 7.91
CA ASP A 132 1.05 -6.51 7.15
C ASP A 132 0.21 -6.84 5.91
N ALA A 133 -1.11 -6.96 6.07
CA ALA A 133 -2.05 -7.14 4.96
C ALA A 133 -1.97 -6.01 3.94
N SER A 134 -1.88 -4.76 4.40
CA SER A 134 -1.73 -3.59 3.53
C SER A 134 -0.41 -3.58 2.74
N THR A 135 0.64 -4.16 3.30
CA THR A 135 1.94 -4.32 2.62
C THR A 135 1.87 -5.38 1.54
N GLU A 136 1.27 -6.52 1.86
CA GLU A 136 1.07 -7.63 0.91
C GLU A 136 0.15 -7.24 -0.24
N SER A 137 -0.96 -6.55 0.03
CA SER A 137 -1.87 -6.06 -1.01
C SER A 137 -1.18 -5.08 -1.97
N ARG A 138 -0.31 -4.21 -1.46
CA ARG A 138 0.50 -3.31 -2.30
C ARG A 138 1.52 -4.08 -3.13
N ALA A 139 2.12 -5.13 -2.60
CA ALA A 139 3.04 -6.00 -3.32
C ALA A 139 2.31 -6.77 -4.42
N LYS A 140 1.16 -7.37 -4.09
CA LYS A 140 0.30 -8.08 -5.05
C LYS A 140 -0.28 -7.15 -6.13
N GLY A 141 -0.69 -5.94 -5.77
CA GLY A 141 -1.17 -4.93 -6.73
C GLY A 141 -0.10 -4.50 -7.72
N LYS A 142 1.15 -4.32 -7.28
CA LYS A 142 2.28 -4.05 -8.19
C LYS A 142 2.62 -5.24 -9.08
N GLU A 143 2.59 -6.47 -8.55
CA GLU A 143 2.77 -7.68 -9.36
C GLU A 143 1.61 -7.87 -10.34
N GLY A 144 0.38 -7.59 -9.91
CA GLY A 144 -0.82 -7.70 -10.75
C GLY A 144 -0.77 -6.77 -11.95
N ASN A 145 -0.47 -5.49 -11.76
CA ASN A 145 -0.32 -4.52 -12.84
C ASN A 145 0.83 -4.89 -13.78
N GLY A 146 1.98 -5.26 -13.25
CA GLY A 146 3.12 -5.65 -14.08
C GLY A 146 2.90 -6.96 -14.86
N ILE A 147 2.11 -7.90 -14.31
CA ILE A 147 1.73 -9.12 -15.04
C ILE A 147 0.71 -8.78 -16.12
N GLN A 148 -0.24 -7.87 -15.85
CA GLN A 148 -1.21 -7.43 -16.86
C GLN A 148 -0.52 -6.73 -18.04
N GLU A 149 0.40 -5.81 -17.78
CA GLU A 149 1.23 -5.17 -18.79
C GLU A 149 2.06 -6.20 -19.59
N ALA A 150 2.58 -7.24 -18.91
CA ALA A 150 3.31 -8.33 -19.56
C ALA A 150 2.39 -9.21 -20.43
N MET A 151 1.13 -9.42 -20.02
CA MET A 151 0.14 -10.15 -20.84
C MET A 151 -0.20 -9.37 -22.11
N GLU A 152 -0.51 -8.09 -22.01
CA GLU A 152 -0.79 -7.20 -23.15
C GLU A 152 0.42 -7.10 -24.10
N PHE A 153 1.64 -7.07 -23.53
CA PHE A 153 2.88 -7.11 -24.31
C PHE A 153 3.01 -8.42 -25.09
N LEU A 154 2.77 -9.57 -24.46
CA LEU A 154 2.82 -10.87 -25.15
C LEU A 154 1.76 -10.96 -26.24
N GLU A 155 0.53 -10.61 -25.94
CA GLU A 155 -0.58 -10.63 -26.88
C GLU A 155 -0.27 -9.83 -28.15
N SER A 156 0.25 -8.62 -27.98
CA SER A 156 0.60 -7.75 -29.12
C SER A 156 1.82 -8.19 -29.91
N ASN A 157 2.68 -9.09 -29.41
CA ASN A 157 3.93 -9.46 -30.09
C ASN A 157 4.00 -10.91 -30.58
N ILE A 158 3.25 -11.84 -29.97
CA ILE A 158 3.36 -13.27 -30.30
C ILE A 158 2.02 -13.97 -30.67
N THR A 159 0.90 -13.22 -30.79
CA THR A 159 -0.34 -13.77 -31.33
C THR A 159 -0.16 -14.06 -32.81
N GLY A 160 -0.36 -15.32 -33.21
CA GLY A 160 -0.17 -15.80 -34.60
C GLY A 160 1.29 -15.90 -35.04
N VAL A 161 2.26 -15.30 -34.33
CA VAL A 161 3.67 -15.22 -34.73
C VAL A 161 4.57 -15.85 -33.66
N ALA A 162 5.50 -16.71 -34.08
CA ALA A 162 6.49 -17.27 -33.17
C ALA A 162 7.71 -16.36 -33.08
N LEU A 163 8.07 -15.92 -31.87
CA LEU A 163 9.25 -15.11 -31.62
C LEU A 163 10.23 -15.83 -30.69
N ASP A 164 11.53 -15.54 -30.89
CA ASP A 164 12.60 -16.01 -30.03
C ASP A 164 12.50 -15.40 -28.63
N ALA A 165 12.70 -16.22 -27.60
CA ALA A 165 12.55 -15.81 -26.20
C ALA A 165 13.53 -14.72 -25.79
N ASP A 166 14.80 -14.77 -26.24
CA ASP A 166 15.79 -13.76 -25.91
C ASP A 166 15.45 -12.40 -26.56
N LYS A 167 14.88 -12.43 -27.75
CA LYS A 167 14.35 -11.23 -28.42
C LYS A 167 13.17 -10.63 -27.62
N LEU A 168 12.26 -11.48 -27.17
CA LEU A 168 11.11 -11.06 -26.33
C LEU A 168 11.58 -10.43 -25.02
N TYR A 169 12.53 -11.04 -24.32
CA TYR A 169 13.08 -10.51 -23.08
C TYR A 169 13.72 -9.13 -23.29
N ARG A 170 14.52 -8.94 -24.34
CA ARG A 170 15.13 -7.62 -24.65
C ARG A 170 14.08 -6.55 -25.00
N MET A 171 13.00 -6.93 -25.68
CA MET A 171 11.91 -6.02 -26.00
C MET A 171 11.11 -5.66 -24.75
N ALA A 172 10.85 -6.61 -23.86
CA ALA A 172 10.14 -6.45 -22.60
C ALA A 172 10.93 -5.54 -21.62
N GLU A 173 12.25 -5.71 -21.55
CA GLU A 173 13.15 -4.91 -20.70
C GLU A 173 13.07 -3.42 -21.05
N LYS A 174 12.98 -3.06 -22.33
CA LYS A 174 12.79 -1.67 -22.78
C LYS A 174 11.47 -1.04 -22.29
N ARG A 175 10.49 -1.85 -21.88
CA ARG A 175 9.21 -1.44 -21.30
C ARG A 175 9.15 -1.65 -19.79
N SER A 176 10.30 -1.86 -19.15
CA SER A 176 10.41 -2.14 -17.69
C SER A 176 9.68 -3.41 -17.24
N ILE A 177 9.38 -4.34 -18.16
CA ILE A 177 8.81 -5.65 -17.86
C ILE A 177 9.95 -6.63 -17.58
N THR A 178 9.99 -7.15 -16.35
CA THR A 178 11.05 -8.09 -15.95
C THR A 178 10.82 -9.50 -16.54
N ARG A 179 11.89 -10.29 -16.66
CA ARG A 179 11.79 -11.70 -17.11
C ARG A 179 10.76 -12.48 -16.28
N LYS A 180 10.78 -12.34 -14.96
CA LYS A 180 9.86 -13.02 -14.05
C LYS A 180 8.39 -12.65 -14.30
N MET A 181 8.10 -11.39 -14.63
CA MET A 181 6.76 -10.95 -15.01
C MET A 181 6.33 -11.57 -16.33
N LEU A 182 7.23 -11.60 -17.32
CA LEU A 182 6.97 -12.16 -18.63
C LEU A 182 6.70 -13.67 -18.56
N ASP A 183 7.51 -14.41 -17.80
CA ASP A 183 7.33 -15.85 -17.61
C ASP A 183 6.00 -16.19 -16.91
N ARG A 184 5.61 -15.40 -15.89
CA ARG A 184 4.32 -15.55 -15.21
C ARG A 184 3.13 -15.24 -16.15
N ALA A 185 3.25 -14.18 -16.95
CA ALA A 185 2.25 -13.82 -17.95
C ALA A 185 2.10 -14.94 -18.99
N ALA A 186 3.21 -15.44 -19.52
CA ALA A 186 3.24 -16.56 -20.48
C ALA A 186 2.55 -17.81 -19.92
N SER A 187 2.82 -18.14 -18.65
CA SER A 187 2.16 -19.26 -17.97
C SER A 187 0.64 -19.07 -17.86
N LYS A 188 0.19 -17.85 -17.48
CA LYS A 188 -1.24 -17.52 -17.36
C LYS A 188 -1.98 -17.54 -18.70
N MET A 189 -1.31 -17.12 -19.77
CA MET A 189 -1.88 -17.07 -21.14
C MET A 189 -1.78 -18.40 -21.90
N GLY A 190 -1.14 -19.43 -21.32
CA GLY A 190 -0.96 -20.70 -21.98
C GLY A 190 -0.04 -20.61 -23.21
N VAL A 191 0.97 -19.76 -23.18
CA VAL A 191 1.93 -19.56 -24.27
C VAL A 191 2.61 -20.88 -24.62
N LYS A 192 2.59 -21.26 -25.90
CA LYS A 192 3.29 -22.46 -26.40
C LYS A 192 4.80 -22.16 -26.55
N ILE A 193 5.62 -22.88 -25.81
CA ILE A 193 7.07 -22.75 -25.83
C ILE A 193 7.68 -23.95 -26.55
N LYS A 194 8.34 -23.73 -27.68
CA LYS A 194 9.11 -24.75 -28.39
C LYS A 194 10.59 -24.53 -28.15
N THR A 195 11.27 -25.58 -27.71
CA THR A 195 12.71 -25.57 -27.48
C THR A 195 13.44 -26.31 -28.58
N LYS A 196 14.48 -25.70 -29.18
CA LYS A 196 15.39 -26.33 -30.14
C LYS A 196 16.84 -26.32 -29.61
N GLY A 197 17.61 -27.36 -29.89
CA GLY A 197 19.02 -27.48 -29.50
C GLY A 197 19.24 -28.20 -28.17
N LYS A 198 20.51 -28.52 -27.86
CA LYS A 198 20.95 -29.14 -26.61
C LYS A 198 22.14 -28.34 -26.02
N GLY A 199 22.24 -28.30 -24.70
CA GLY A 199 23.31 -27.59 -23.99
C GLY A 199 23.29 -26.07 -24.20
N SER A 200 24.46 -25.47 -24.44
CA SER A 200 24.64 -24.02 -24.62
C SER A 200 24.01 -23.43 -25.89
N SER A 201 23.60 -24.28 -26.85
CA SER A 201 22.92 -23.86 -28.09
C SER A 201 21.40 -24.00 -28.01
N LYS A 202 20.83 -23.99 -26.81
CA LYS A 202 19.38 -24.10 -26.59
C LYS A 202 18.70 -22.77 -26.88
N SER A 203 17.78 -22.75 -27.85
CA SER A 203 16.92 -21.61 -28.14
C SER A 203 15.45 -21.94 -27.86
N GLN A 204 14.67 -20.95 -27.44
CA GLN A 204 13.25 -21.09 -27.18
C GLN A 204 12.47 -20.11 -28.05
N THR A 205 11.39 -20.59 -28.66
CA THR A 205 10.42 -19.74 -29.39
C THR A 205 9.06 -19.80 -28.70
N TRP A 206 8.44 -18.66 -28.56
CA TRP A 206 7.15 -18.47 -27.91
C TRP A 206 6.09 -18.08 -28.93
N LYS A 207 4.90 -18.66 -28.81
CA LYS A 207 3.75 -18.36 -29.66
C LYS A 207 2.44 -18.48 -28.88
N ILE A 208 1.51 -17.58 -29.17
CA ILE A 208 0.09 -17.71 -28.81
C ILE A 208 -0.66 -18.08 -30.09
N ASP A 209 -1.50 -19.12 -30.06
CA ASP A 209 -2.36 -19.43 -31.18
C ASP A 209 -3.44 -18.36 -31.33
N GLU A 210 -3.86 -18.08 -32.54
CA GLU A 210 -5.03 -17.25 -32.79
C GLU A 210 -6.28 -17.90 -32.22
N PRO A 211 -7.25 -17.14 -31.69
CA PRO A 211 -8.47 -17.65 -31.12
C PRO A 211 -9.35 -18.36 -32.15
#